data_ce7065aa2de43cad4aa954a6ce0b976f
#
_entry.id   ce7065aa2de43cad4aa954a6ce0b976f
#
_cell.length_a   1.000
_cell.length_b   1.000
_cell.length_c   1.000
_cell.angle_alpha   90.00
_cell.angle_beta   90.00
_cell.angle_gamma   90.00
#
_symmetry.space_group_name_H-M   'P 1'
#
loop_
_entity.id
_entity.type
_entity.pdbx_description
1 polymer ?
#
loop_
_entity_poly.entity_id
_entity_poly.type
_entity_poly.pdbx_seq_one_letter_code
_entity_poly.pdbx_strand_id
1 'polypeptide(L)'
;MIKKQVYVRKDALVLNRELVEMPRPLELLSESEIEKKHCISRVMTYVLKHLTDEFASDGFEWLLPVILSQSTDPLWPDQCASIEKRVEVEIYGKTVRTTASMIIHKLVACSIISPKLFSLSPNVRIEKSERGTSGVHAYEFTQLDFEVRNATSRDIRSFVEVVICRLIESLKEDMSEELLYLERYDDLRKPRIPFELYDKAELEKEYGVEWEKSVLAEIDDPVWVTNLPREFYDFEDFQSGKWDNYDLLLPQYGEVLSGARREFEFGKINKKMERDNVRKENYSLLLRLAEERRLKPSAGAGIGIERLVSWITGAKHIGETQLFPKIPGVIYDL
;
A
#
# COMPACT_ATOMS: atom_id res chain seq x y z
N MET A 1 34.50 -3.81 -13.30
CA MET A 1 33.64 -4.99 -13.51
C MET A 1 33.91 -5.97 -12.38
N ILE A 2 33.17 -5.86 -11.30
CA ILE A 2 33.22 -6.83 -10.20
C ILE A 2 31.96 -7.68 -10.37
N LYS A 3 32.15 -8.91 -10.83
CA LYS A 3 31.09 -9.91 -10.81
C LYS A 3 30.79 -10.22 -9.35
N LYS A 4 29.71 -9.68 -8.79
CA LYS A 4 29.13 -10.19 -7.55
C LYS A 4 28.69 -11.62 -7.83
N GLN A 5 29.32 -12.59 -7.18
CA GLN A 5 28.83 -13.97 -7.15
C GLN A 5 27.51 -13.97 -6.39
N VAL A 6 26.42 -14.20 -7.10
CA VAL A 6 25.10 -14.35 -6.54
C VAL A 6 25.08 -15.65 -5.74
N TYR A 7 25.16 -15.55 -4.42
CA TYR A 7 24.79 -16.64 -3.53
C TYR A 7 23.26 -16.69 -3.46
N VAL A 8 22.66 -17.52 -4.28
CA VAL A 8 21.26 -17.88 -4.11
C VAL A 8 21.12 -18.60 -2.78
N ARG A 9 20.57 -17.95 -1.76
CA ARG A 9 20.12 -18.62 -0.53
C ARG A 9 19.05 -19.64 -0.94
N LYS A 10 19.35 -20.91 -0.80
CA LYS A 10 18.45 -22.02 -1.13
C LYS A 10 17.16 -22.06 -0.30
N ASP A 11 17.03 -21.25 0.72
CA ASP A 11 15.94 -21.25 1.69
C ASP A 11 15.14 -19.93 1.73
N ALA A 12 15.38 -19.00 0.80
CA ALA A 12 14.52 -17.83 0.66
C ALA A 12 13.15 -18.29 0.13
N LEU A 13 12.17 -18.40 1.01
CA LEU A 13 10.75 -18.49 0.65
C LEU A 13 10.35 -17.17 -0.02
N VAL A 14 10.73 -17.02 -1.30
CA VAL A 14 10.05 -16.05 -2.14
C VAL A 14 8.62 -16.53 -2.21
N LEU A 15 7.68 -15.76 -1.63
CA LEU A 15 6.26 -16.05 -1.74
C LEU A 15 5.93 -16.13 -3.22
N ASN A 16 5.87 -17.35 -3.72
CA ASN A 16 5.50 -17.60 -5.09
C ASN A 16 3.99 -17.30 -5.14
N ARG A 17 3.62 -16.12 -5.66
CA ARG A 17 2.25 -15.56 -5.63
C ARG A 17 1.18 -16.50 -6.21
N GLU A 18 1.58 -17.63 -6.76
CA GLU A 18 0.70 -18.58 -7.45
C GLU A 18 0.29 -19.81 -6.63
N LEU A 19 0.86 -20.06 -5.44
CA LEU A 19 0.66 -21.33 -4.73
C LEU A 19 0.57 -21.21 -3.19
N VAL A 20 0.10 -20.08 -2.65
CA VAL A 20 -0.10 -19.93 -1.21
C VAL A 20 -1.44 -20.57 -0.82
N GLU A 21 -1.43 -21.43 0.19
CA GLU A 21 -2.65 -22.01 0.74
C GLU A 21 -3.55 -20.91 1.32
N MET A 22 -4.81 -20.93 0.94
CA MET A 22 -5.79 -19.98 1.46
C MET A 22 -6.07 -20.24 2.94
N PRO A 23 -6.24 -19.17 3.77
CA PRO A 23 -6.65 -19.31 5.16
C PRO A 23 -7.92 -20.13 5.28
N ARG A 24 -7.99 -20.96 6.32
CA ARG A 24 -9.20 -21.75 6.63
C ARG A 24 -10.28 -20.86 7.25
N PRO A 25 -11.57 -21.24 7.09
CA PRO A 25 -12.68 -20.67 7.85
C PRO A 25 -12.44 -20.79 9.36
N LEU A 26 -12.93 -19.83 10.14
CA LEU A 26 -12.69 -19.76 11.60
C LEU A 26 -13.14 -21.02 12.33
N GLU A 27 -14.28 -21.59 11.94
CA GLU A 27 -14.88 -22.79 12.55
C GLU A 27 -14.09 -24.08 12.29
N LEU A 28 -13.13 -24.04 11.36
CA LEU A 28 -12.27 -25.18 11.02
C LEU A 28 -10.85 -25.05 11.59
N LEU A 29 -10.56 -23.99 12.35
CA LEU A 29 -9.25 -23.79 12.94
C LEU A 29 -9.01 -24.72 14.13
N SER A 30 -7.82 -25.30 14.21
CA SER A 30 -7.33 -25.99 15.40
C SER A 30 -6.99 -25.01 16.53
N GLU A 31 -6.87 -25.49 17.76
CA GLU A 31 -6.49 -24.66 18.91
C GLU A 31 -5.16 -23.93 18.68
N SER A 32 -4.17 -24.58 18.08
CA SER A 32 -2.89 -23.95 17.77
C SER A 32 -2.98 -22.86 16.67
N GLU A 33 -3.87 -23.05 15.68
CA GLU A 33 -4.13 -22.02 14.66
C GLU A 33 -4.88 -20.82 15.25
N ILE A 34 -5.81 -21.06 16.18
CA ILE A 34 -6.51 -20.00 16.92
C ILE A 34 -5.50 -19.20 17.75
N GLU A 35 -4.58 -19.89 18.46
CA GLU A 35 -3.54 -19.23 19.26
C GLU A 35 -2.59 -18.40 18.39
N LYS A 36 -2.13 -18.95 17.25
CA LYS A 36 -1.33 -18.21 16.28
C LYS A 36 -2.07 -16.97 15.77
N LYS A 37 -3.34 -17.11 15.42
CA LYS A 37 -4.17 -15.99 14.94
C LYS A 37 -4.39 -14.94 16.04
N HIS A 38 -4.55 -15.34 17.29
CA HIS A 38 -4.61 -14.43 18.42
C HIS A 38 -3.29 -13.67 18.60
N CYS A 39 -2.16 -14.35 18.51
CA CYS A 39 -0.84 -13.74 18.56
C CYS A 39 -0.66 -12.70 17.44
N ILE A 40 -1.00 -13.03 16.20
CA ILE A 40 -0.97 -12.08 15.05
C ILE A 40 -1.89 -10.87 15.32
N SER A 41 -3.08 -11.09 15.91
CA SER A 41 -4.01 -10.00 16.25
C SER A 41 -3.44 -9.05 17.32
N ARG A 42 -2.67 -9.54 18.29
CA ARG A 42 -1.95 -8.71 19.27
C ARG A 42 -0.88 -7.86 18.59
N VAL A 43 -0.09 -8.47 17.69
CA VAL A 43 0.92 -7.74 16.89
C VAL A 43 0.23 -6.69 16.02
N MET A 44 -0.87 -7.02 15.34
CA MET A 44 -1.67 -6.05 14.56
C MET A 44 -2.12 -4.86 15.43
N THR A 45 -2.63 -5.13 16.63
CA THR A 45 -3.06 -4.08 17.56
C THR A 45 -1.91 -3.16 17.93
N TYR A 46 -0.74 -3.73 18.23
CA TYR A 46 0.46 -2.97 18.53
C TYR A 46 0.89 -2.10 17.34
N VAL A 47 0.96 -2.68 16.14
CA VAL A 47 1.35 -1.97 14.91
C VAL A 47 0.41 -0.79 14.64
N LEU A 48 -0.91 -1.00 14.71
CA LEU A 48 -1.89 0.07 14.50
C LEU A 48 -1.72 1.20 15.50
N LYS A 49 -1.58 0.87 16.79
CA LYS A 49 -1.36 1.86 17.84
C LYS A 49 -0.06 2.62 17.61
N HIS A 50 1.06 1.92 17.39
CA HIS A 50 2.36 2.55 17.17
C HIS A 50 2.34 3.50 15.98
N LEU A 51 1.82 3.05 14.83
CA LEU A 51 1.74 3.89 13.63
C LEU A 51 0.86 5.13 13.86
N THR A 52 -0.32 4.98 14.47
CA THR A 52 -1.20 6.12 14.71
C THR A 52 -0.61 7.11 15.72
N ASP A 53 0.09 6.64 16.74
CA ASP A 53 0.79 7.48 17.72
C ASP A 53 1.98 8.23 17.07
N GLU A 54 2.78 7.57 16.24
CA GLU A 54 3.89 8.21 15.48
C GLU A 54 3.36 9.31 14.55
N PHE A 55 2.31 9.04 13.76
CA PHE A 55 1.73 10.04 12.88
C PHE A 55 1.12 11.22 13.65
N ALA A 56 0.35 10.95 14.71
CA ALA A 56 -0.23 12.00 15.53
C ALA A 56 0.85 12.86 16.22
N SER A 57 1.90 12.23 16.73
CA SER A 57 3.03 12.93 17.40
C SER A 57 3.84 13.80 16.43
N ASP A 58 3.89 13.43 15.15
CA ASP A 58 4.51 14.22 14.09
C ASP A 58 3.56 15.29 13.50
N GLY A 59 2.40 15.51 14.14
CA GLY A 59 1.45 16.58 13.83
C GLY A 59 0.49 16.29 12.68
N PHE A 60 0.29 15.04 12.32
CA PHE A 60 -0.76 14.66 11.37
C PHE A 60 -2.13 14.69 12.07
N GLU A 61 -3.12 15.24 11.40
CA GLU A 61 -4.52 15.18 11.82
C GLU A 61 -5.18 13.89 11.33
N TRP A 62 -5.89 13.18 12.22
CA TRP A 62 -6.56 11.93 11.88
C TRP A 62 -7.93 12.20 11.27
N LEU A 63 -8.09 11.89 9.99
CA LEU A 63 -9.36 11.95 9.28
C LEU A 63 -10.15 10.64 9.45
N LEU A 64 -11.45 10.75 9.60
CA LEU A 64 -12.34 9.59 9.46
C LEU A 64 -12.37 9.13 7.99
N PRO A 65 -12.38 7.81 7.74
CA PRO A 65 -12.39 7.27 6.39
C PRO A 65 -13.73 7.49 5.69
N VAL A 66 -13.69 7.51 4.36
CA VAL A 66 -14.88 7.54 3.50
C VAL A 66 -15.04 6.16 2.86
N ILE A 67 -16.22 5.54 3.07
CA ILE A 67 -16.51 4.20 2.52
C ILE A 67 -17.22 4.29 1.19
N LEU A 68 -18.16 5.24 1.05
CA LEU A 68 -18.96 5.46 -0.17
C LEU A 68 -18.69 6.86 -0.72
N SER A 69 -18.34 6.94 -1.99
CA SER A 69 -18.05 8.22 -2.67
C SER A 69 -18.38 8.18 -4.16
N GLN A 70 -18.62 9.35 -4.73
CA GLN A 70 -18.68 9.50 -6.20
C GLN A 70 -17.27 9.43 -6.80
N SER A 71 -16.25 9.90 -6.06
CA SER A 71 -14.84 9.90 -6.46
C SER A 71 -14.06 8.83 -5.71
N THR A 72 -13.33 8.00 -6.44
CA THR A 72 -12.38 7.04 -5.87
C THR A 72 -11.25 6.82 -6.88
N ASP A 73 -10.23 6.07 -6.50
CA ASP A 73 -9.14 5.70 -7.37
C ASP A 73 -9.67 5.05 -8.68
N PRO A 74 -9.28 5.53 -9.87
CA PRO A 74 -9.63 4.87 -11.12
C PRO A 74 -8.96 3.50 -11.30
N LEU A 75 -7.86 3.23 -10.56
CA LEU A 75 -7.02 2.01 -10.64
C LEU A 75 -6.47 1.80 -12.06
N TRP A 76 -5.99 2.88 -12.68
CA TRP A 76 -5.31 2.83 -13.96
C TRP A 76 -3.79 2.50 -13.74
N PRO A 77 -3.11 1.85 -14.67
CA PRO A 77 -3.56 1.33 -15.96
C PRO A 77 -4.25 -0.03 -15.91
N ASP A 78 -4.37 -0.63 -14.75
CA ASP A 78 -4.73 -2.03 -14.57
C ASP A 78 -6.21 -2.28 -14.22
N GLN A 79 -7.10 -1.40 -14.67
CA GLN A 79 -8.54 -1.48 -14.34
C GLN A 79 -9.20 -2.82 -14.67
N CYS A 80 -8.72 -3.52 -15.70
CA CYS A 80 -9.32 -4.77 -16.18
C CYS A 80 -8.49 -6.01 -15.89
N ALA A 81 -7.23 -5.86 -15.47
CA ALA A 81 -6.34 -6.99 -15.25
C ALA A 81 -6.50 -7.59 -13.84
N SER A 82 -6.71 -6.74 -12.82
CA SER A 82 -6.78 -7.18 -11.42
C SER A 82 -8.20 -7.18 -10.85
N ILE A 83 -9.03 -6.21 -11.21
CA ILE A 83 -10.36 -6.00 -10.63
C ILE A 83 -11.44 -6.61 -11.50
N GLU A 84 -12.27 -7.49 -10.92
CA GLU A 84 -13.41 -8.10 -11.59
C GLU A 84 -14.55 -7.11 -11.78
N LYS A 85 -14.87 -6.35 -10.72
CA LYS A 85 -15.95 -5.35 -10.75
C LYS A 85 -15.79 -4.31 -9.66
N ARG A 86 -16.48 -3.16 -9.84
CA ARG A 86 -16.66 -2.15 -8.80
C ARG A 86 -18.00 -2.34 -8.11
N VAL A 87 -18.03 -2.13 -6.80
CA VAL A 87 -19.29 -2.10 -6.04
C VAL A 87 -19.88 -0.69 -6.14
N GLU A 88 -21.01 -0.59 -6.80
CA GLU A 88 -21.73 0.66 -7.02
C GLU A 88 -23.15 0.55 -6.46
N VAL A 89 -23.63 1.63 -5.85
CA VAL A 89 -25.00 1.75 -5.35
C VAL A 89 -25.56 3.11 -5.69
N GLU A 90 -26.89 3.20 -5.88
CA GLU A 90 -27.57 4.48 -6.04
C GLU A 90 -28.08 4.99 -4.69
N ILE A 91 -27.68 6.20 -4.32
CA ILE A 91 -28.09 6.88 -3.08
C ILE A 91 -28.58 8.28 -3.46
N TYR A 92 -29.85 8.58 -3.12
CA TYR A 92 -30.49 9.87 -3.40
C TYR A 92 -30.36 10.32 -4.87
N GLY A 93 -30.53 9.38 -5.81
CA GLY A 93 -30.46 9.64 -7.25
C GLY A 93 -29.04 9.87 -7.78
N LYS A 94 -28.00 9.49 -7.02
CA LYS A 94 -26.59 9.57 -7.45
C LYS A 94 -25.92 8.23 -7.29
N THR A 95 -25.12 7.85 -8.29
CA THR A 95 -24.26 6.67 -8.20
C THR A 95 -23.08 6.98 -7.32
N VAL A 96 -22.87 6.16 -6.27
CA VAL A 96 -21.70 6.16 -5.41
C VAL A 96 -21.04 4.78 -5.45
N ARG A 97 -19.75 4.74 -5.11
CA ARG A 97 -18.90 3.55 -5.16
C ARG A 97 -18.24 3.32 -3.81
N THR A 98 -17.94 2.08 -3.50
CA THR A 98 -17.02 1.78 -2.40
C THR A 98 -15.64 2.36 -2.71
N THR A 99 -15.00 2.89 -1.69
CA THR A 99 -13.69 3.51 -1.81
C THR A 99 -12.64 2.43 -2.10
N ALA A 100 -11.93 2.55 -3.22
CA ALA A 100 -10.79 1.71 -3.57
C ALA A 100 -9.46 2.28 -3.06
N SER A 101 -9.43 3.58 -2.73
CA SER A 101 -8.37 4.32 -2.05
C SER A 101 -8.89 5.70 -1.65
N MET A 102 -8.40 6.24 -0.55
CA MET A 102 -8.69 7.61 -0.06
C MET A 102 -7.95 8.70 -0.84
N ILE A 103 -7.25 8.36 -1.93
CA ILE A 103 -6.35 9.28 -2.64
C ILE A 103 -7.00 10.62 -3.01
N ILE A 104 -8.17 10.61 -3.62
CA ILE A 104 -8.87 11.84 -4.02
C ILE A 104 -9.29 12.67 -2.81
N HIS A 105 -9.77 12.01 -1.75
CA HIS A 105 -10.23 12.65 -0.52
C HIS A 105 -9.08 13.32 0.23
N LYS A 106 -7.95 12.62 0.37
CA LYS A 106 -6.77 13.17 1.05
C LYS A 106 -6.12 14.32 0.27
N LEU A 107 -6.10 14.28 -1.06
CA LEU A 107 -5.65 15.40 -1.90
C LEU A 107 -6.49 16.66 -1.69
N VAL A 108 -7.82 16.51 -1.73
CA VAL A 108 -8.76 17.62 -1.49
C VAL A 108 -8.64 18.15 -0.07
N ALA A 109 -8.68 17.27 0.93
CA ALA A 109 -8.56 17.65 2.34
C ALA A 109 -7.21 18.30 2.65
N CYS A 110 -6.12 17.75 2.13
CA CYS A 110 -4.79 18.31 2.29
C CYS A 110 -4.65 19.71 1.66
N SER A 111 -5.34 19.95 0.55
CA SER A 111 -5.33 21.25 -0.12
C SER A 111 -6.08 22.35 0.61
N ILE A 112 -7.23 22.04 1.22
CA ILE A 112 -8.16 23.06 1.70
C ILE A 112 -8.40 23.05 3.23
N ILE A 113 -8.15 21.92 3.92
CA ILE A 113 -8.44 21.78 5.33
C ILE A 113 -7.13 21.68 6.13
N SER A 114 -6.47 20.55 6.10
CA SER A 114 -5.29 20.27 6.91
C SER A 114 -4.04 20.07 6.05
N PRO A 115 -2.90 20.72 6.37
CA PRO A 115 -1.67 20.55 5.60
C PRO A 115 -1.00 19.19 5.81
N LYS A 116 -1.40 18.41 6.84
CA LYS A 116 -0.76 17.17 7.21
C LYS A 116 -1.80 16.25 7.84
N LEU A 117 -2.16 15.18 7.17
CA LEU A 117 -3.28 14.32 7.57
C LEU A 117 -3.04 12.84 7.29
N PHE A 118 -3.71 11.98 8.03
CA PHE A 118 -3.75 10.54 7.78
C PHE A 118 -5.15 9.97 8.07
N SER A 119 -5.40 8.75 7.57
CA SER A 119 -6.62 7.99 7.81
C SER A 119 -6.32 6.50 7.81
N LEU A 120 -6.95 5.74 8.69
CA LEU A 120 -7.06 4.29 8.56
C LEU A 120 -8.27 4.00 7.67
N SER A 121 -8.01 3.68 6.41
CA SER A 121 -9.00 3.61 5.35
C SER A 121 -9.30 2.16 4.97
N PRO A 122 -10.54 1.67 5.15
CA PRO A 122 -10.97 0.43 4.53
C PRO A 122 -11.11 0.66 3.02
N ASN A 123 -10.51 -0.23 2.24
CA ASN A 123 -10.55 -0.20 0.78
C ASN A 123 -11.21 -1.47 0.25
N VAL A 124 -12.06 -1.32 -0.76
CA VAL A 124 -12.76 -2.45 -1.39
C VAL A 124 -12.37 -2.53 -2.87
N ARG A 125 -11.72 -3.62 -3.23
CA ARG A 125 -11.32 -3.95 -4.60
C ARG A 125 -11.73 -5.38 -4.89
N ILE A 126 -12.83 -5.59 -5.61
CA ILE A 126 -13.25 -6.94 -5.96
C ILE A 126 -12.26 -7.50 -6.98
N GLU A 127 -11.22 -8.08 -6.45
CA GLU A 127 -10.15 -8.71 -7.22
C GLU A 127 -10.66 -9.98 -7.93
N LYS A 128 -10.00 -10.39 -9.02
CA LYS A 128 -10.31 -11.64 -9.70
C LYS A 128 -10.01 -12.84 -8.80
N SER A 129 -10.85 -13.87 -8.91
CA SER A 129 -10.82 -15.05 -8.03
C SER A 129 -9.48 -15.78 -8.00
N GLU A 130 -8.78 -15.84 -9.14
CA GLU A 130 -7.46 -16.46 -9.24
C GLU A 130 -6.38 -15.79 -8.39
N ARG A 131 -6.62 -14.56 -7.92
CA ARG A 131 -5.72 -13.87 -7.00
C ARG A 131 -5.82 -14.34 -5.55
N GLY A 132 -6.81 -15.19 -5.23
CA GLY A 132 -6.98 -15.74 -3.89
C GLY A 132 -5.77 -16.53 -3.39
N THR A 133 -5.01 -17.16 -4.28
CA THR A 133 -3.80 -17.93 -3.93
C THR A 133 -2.50 -17.12 -4.01
N SER A 134 -2.58 -15.82 -4.26
CA SER A 134 -1.38 -14.97 -4.38
C SER A 134 -0.67 -14.70 -3.04
N GLY A 135 -1.35 -14.90 -1.92
CA GLY A 135 -0.85 -14.58 -0.59
C GLY A 135 -0.90 -13.08 -0.21
N VAL A 136 -1.04 -12.18 -1.18
CA VAL A 136 -0.91 -10.73 -0.98
C VAL A 136 -2.14 -9.91 -1.41
N HIS A 137 -3.24 -10.57 -1.80
CA HIS A 137 -4.47 -9.90 -2.20
C HIS A 137 -5.63 -10.20 -1.26
N ALA A 138 -6.41 -9.18 -0.96
CA ALA A 138 -7.71 -9.25 -0.31
C ALA A 138 -8.68 -8.31 -1.05
N TYR A 139 -9.97 -8.68 -1.12
CA TYR A 139 -10.96 -7.80 -1.75
C TYR A 139 -11.43 -6.66 -0.82
N GLU A 140 -11.12 -6.76 0.48
CA GLU A 140 -11.27 -5.70 1.47
C GLU A 140 -10.03 -5.71 2.37
N PHE A 141 -9.39 -4.55 2.53
CA PHE A 141 -8.15 -4.38 3.28
C PHE A 141 -8.03 -2.95 3.81
N THR A 142 -7.11 -2.75 4.76
CA THR A 142 -6.89 -1.46 5.41
C THR A 142 -5.60 -0.81 4.93
N GLN A 143 -5.66 0.48 4.57
CA GLN A 143 -4.48 1.31 4.36
C GLN A 143 -4.39 2.41 5.44
N LEU A 144 -3.18 2.65 5.93
CA LEU A 144 -2.87 3.92 6.54
C LEU A 144 -2.50 4.89 5.42
N ASP A 145 -3.51 5.64 4.98
CA ASP A 145 -3.38 6.67 3.94
C ASP A 145 -2.98 8.00 4.57
N PHE A 146 -1.98 8.68 4.00
CA PHE A 146 -1.54 9.99 4.50
C PHE A 146 -1.11 10.92 3.37
N GLU A 147 -1.13 12.24 3.65
CA GLU A 147 -0.76 13.28 2.68
C GLU A 147 -0.19 14.50 3.41
N VAL A 148 0.85 15.13 2.83
CA VAL A 148 1.53 16.31 3.38
C VAL A 148 1.64 17.39 2.30
N ARG A 149 1.09 18.58 2.58
CA ARG A 149 1.14 19.74 1.69
C ARG A 149 2.58 20.26 1.56
N ASN A 150 2.98 20.59 0.34
CA ASN A 150 4.31 21.10 -0.02
C ASN A 150 5.47 20.12 0.25
N ALA A 151 5.19 18.86 0.61
CA ALA A 151 6.23 17.85 0.75
C ALA A 151 6.71 17.36 -0.63
N THR A 152 7.93 16.84 -0.65
CA THR A 152 8.52 16.12 -1.79
C THR A 152 8.45 14.61 -1.55
N SER A 153 8.64 13.83 -2.61
CA SER A 153 8.77 12.36 -2.50
C SER A 153 9.90 11.94 -1.56
N ARG A 154 10.99 12.73 -1.51
CA ARG A 154 12.11 12.47 -0.61
C ARG A 154 11.70 12.65 0.87
N ASP A 155 10.96 13.73 1.18
CA ASP A 155 10.51 13.99 2.55
C ASP A 155 9.65 12.84 3.07
N ILE A 156 8.72 12.35 2.22
CA ILE A 156 7.84 11.22 2.57
C ILE A 156 8.63 9.93 2.75
N ARG A 157 9.54 9.60 1.83
CA ARG A 157 10.37 8.40 1.97
C ARG A 157 11.20 8.43 3.24
N SER A 158 11.88 9.54 3.54
CA SER A 158 12.68 9.68 4.76
C SER A 158 11.84 9.57 6.03
N PHE A 159 10.63 10.13 6.03
CA PHE A 159 9.69 9.98 7.16
C PHE A 159 9.30 8.50 7.36
N VAL A 160 8.90 7.81 6.29
CA VAL A 160 8.49 6.39 6.35
C VAL A 160 9.65 5.50 6.82
N GLU A 161 10.88 5.73 6.35
CA GLU A 161 12.06 4.99 6.79
C GLU A 161 12.24 5.06 8.31
N VAL A 162 12.10 6.26 8.88
CA VAL A 162 12.20 6.46 10.33
C VAL A 162 11.06 5.74 11.07
N VAL A 163 9.82 5.86 10.57
CA VAL A 163 8.64 5.21 11.18
C VAL A 163 8.80 3.68 11.18
N ILE A 164 9.20 3.09 10.05
CA ILE A 164 9.41 1.63 9.96
C ILE A 164 10.54 1.18 10.89
N CYS A 165 11.66 1.90 10.95
CA CYS A 165 12.76 1.54 11.85
C CYS A 165 12.34 1.58 13.32
N ARG A 166 11.62 2.63 13.74
CA ARG A 166 11.10 2.75 15.11
C ARG A 166 10.09 1.66 15.44
N LEU A 167 9.19 1.35 14.50
CA LEU A 167 8.22 0.27 14.68
C LEU A 167 8.93 -1.07 14.94
N ILE A 168 9.97 -1.40 14.16
CA ILE A 168 10.71 -2.65 14.35
C ILE A 168 11.45 -2.68 15.69
N GLU A 169 12.07 -1.57 16.10
CA GLU A 169 12.73 -1.48 17.41
C GLU A 169 11.74 -1.70 18.56
N SER A 170 10.62 -0.96 18.54
CA SER A 170 9.59 -1.06 19.59
C SER A 170 8.93 -2.45 19.61
N LEU A 171 8.68 -3.07 18.44
CA LEU A 171 8.16 -4.44 18.38
C LEU A 171 9.11 -5.45 19.04
N LYS A 172 10.41 -5.32 18.82
CA LYS A 172 11.41 -6.23 19.42
C LYS A 172 11.53 -6.03 20.93
N GLU A 173 11.26 -4.83 21.44
CA GLU A 173 11.25 -4.52 22.85
C GLU A 173 9.96 -4.96 23.53
N ASP A 174 8.81 -4.55 22.99
CA ASP A 174 7.52 -4.67 23.67
C ASP A 174 6.73 -5.94 23.30
N MET A 175 7.03 -6.58 22.15
CA MET A 175 6.31 -7.75 21.62
C MET A 175 7.25 -8.94 21.38
N SER A 176 8.32 -9.04 22.20
CA SER A 176 9.33 -10.08 22.03
C SER A 176 8.77 -11.50 22.19
N GLU A 177 7.82 -11.70 23.10
CA GLU A 177 7.18 -13.01 23.32
C GLU A 177 6.39 -13.46 22.09
N GLU A 178 5.60 -12.55 21.48
CA GLU A 178 4.84 -12.81 20.27
C GLU A 178 5.76 -13.09 19.08
N LEU A 179 6.82 -12.31 18.94
CA LEU A 179 7.79 -12.51 17.86
C LEU A 179 8.55 -13.83 18.01
N LEU A 180 8.88 -14.26 19.23
CA LEU A 180 9.48 -15.56 19.51
C LEU A 180 8.51 -16.70 19.20
N TYR A 181 7.24 -16.58 19.63
CA TYR A 181 6.19 -17.56 19.32
C TYR A 181 5.98 -17.73 17.80
N LEU A 182 6.06 -16.64 17.05
CA LEU A 182 5.92 -16.61 15.59
C LEU A 182 7.23 -16.95 14.85
N GLU A 183 8.30 -17.27 15.56
CA GLU A 183 9.64 -17.53 15.00
C GLU A 183 10.20 -16.37 14.16
N ARG A 184 9.84 -15.13 14.54
CA ARG A 184 10.23 -13.91 13.81
C ARG A 184 11.24 -13.03 14.48
N TYR A 185 11.52 -13.26 15.76
CA TYR A 185 12.36 -12.37 16.56
C TYR A 185 13.77 -12.16 15.98
N ASP A 186 14.41 -13.21 15.50
CA ASP A 186 15.76 -13.13 14.94
C ASP A 186 15.79 -12.66 13.50
N ASP A 187 14.75 -12.97 12.72
CA ASP A 187 14.64 -12.60 11.30
C ASP A 187 14.24 -11.14 11.12
N LEU A 188 13.41 -10.62 12.03
CA LEU A 188 12.95 -9.23 11.96
C LEU A 188 14.06 -8.30 12.45
N ARG A 189 14.84 -7.76 11.50
CA ARG A 189 15.95 -6.85 11.79
C ARG A 189 15.55 -5.41 11.53
N LYS A 190 16.10 -4.48 12.34
CA LYS A 190 15.99 -3.05 12.03
C LYS A 190 16.68 -2.77 10.70
N PRO A 191 15.96 -2.23 9.70
CA PRO A 191 16.55 -1.89 8.43
C PRO A 191 17.58 -0.77 8.54
N ARG A 192 18.52 -0.72 7.61
CA ARG A 192 19.48 0.39 7.50
C ARG A 192 18.90 1.51 6.69
N ILE A 193 18.95 2.72 7.18
CA ILE A 193 18.51 3.94 6.48
C ILE A 193 19.71 4.73 5.94
N PRO A 194 19.62 5.39 4.78
CA PRO A 194 18.45 5.39 3.89
C PRO A 194 18.28 4.05 3.17
N PHE A 195 17.04 3.67 2.83
CA PHE A 195 16.78 2.48 2.02
C PHE A 195 17.31 2.69 0.60
N GLU A 196 17.75 1.60 -0.04
CA GLU A 196 18.18 1.64 -1.43
C GLU A 196 17.05 2.10 -2.36
N LEU A 197 17.43 2.83 -3.42
CA LEU A 197 16.51 3.43 -4.37
C LEU A 197 16.79 2.91 -5.77
N TYR A 198 15.80 2.29 -6.39
CA TYR A 198 15.87 1.78 -7.76
C TYR A 198 14.93 2.54 -8.69
N ASP A 199 15.34 2.69 -9.96
CA ASP A 199 14.45 3.16 -11.05
C ASP A 199 13.84 1.92 -11.72
N LYS A 200 12.51 1.89 -11.87
CA LYS A 200 11.80 0.75 -12.49
C LYS A 200 12.32 0.42 -13.88
N ALA A 201 12.62 1.44 -14.69
CA ALA A 201 13.12 1.21 -16.06
C ALA A 201 14.50 0.55 -16.08
N GLU A 202 15.35 0.82 -15.07
CA GLU A 202 16.63 0.14 -14.92
C GLU A 202 16.45 -1.30 -14.48
N LEU A 203 15.53 -1.57 -13.54
CA LEU A 203 15.19 -2.92 -13.12
C LEU A 203 14.60 -3.76 -14.27
N GLU A 204 13.69 -3.19 -15.06
CA GLU A 204 13.12 -3.86 -16.24
C GLU A 204 14.18 -4.16 -17.31
N LYS A 205 15.18 -3.29 -17.46
CA LYS A 205 16.30 -3.52 -18.37
C LYS A 205 17.22 -4.65 -17.89
N GLU A 206 17.40 -4.79 -16.58
CA GLU A 206 18.28 -5.79 -15.96
C GLU A 206 17.58 -7.16 -15.85
N TYR A 207 16.35 -7.20 -15.36
CA TYR A 207 15.62 -8.42 -14.99
C TYR A 207 14.42 -8.73 -15.91
N GLY A 208 14.08 -7.83 -16.84
CA GLY A 208 12.89 -7.99 -17.69
C GLY A 208 11.58 -7.78 -16.96
N VAL A 209 10.51 -8.42 -17.46
CA VAL A 209 9.14 -8.27 -16.91
C VAL A 209 8.98 -8.84 -15.49
N GLU A 210 9.82 -9.78 -15.09
CA GLU A 210 9.81 -10.41 -13.75
C GLU A 210 10.72 -9.68 -12.75
N TRP A 211 11.07 -8.41 -13.01
CA TRP A 211 12.00 -7.62 -12.22
C TRP A 211 11.67 -7.62 -10.72
N GLU A 212 10.38 -7.49 -10.37
CA GLU A 212 9.94 -7.45 -8.97
C GLU A 212 10.30 -8.75 -8.23
N LYS A 213 10.04 -9.90 -8.86
CA LYS A 213 10.38 -11.22 -8.32
C LYS A 213 11.89 -11.37 -8.12
N SER A 214 12.68 -10.90 -9.10
CA SER A 214 14.14 -10.95 -9.02
C SER A 214 14.68 -10.07 -7.89
N VAL A 215 14.20 -8.84 -7.79
CA VAL A 215 14.57 -7.91 -6.72
C VAL A 215 14.22 -8.49 -5.34
N LEU A 216 13.00 -9.00 -5.16
CA LEU A 216 12.55 -9.58 -3.90
C LEU A 216 13.36 -10.80 -3.44
N ALA A 217 13.98 -11.52 -4.38
CA ALA A 217 14.87 -12.65 -4.09
C ALA A 217 16.27 -12.22 -3.66
N GLU A 218 16.68 -10.98 -3.96
CA GLU A 218 18.05 -10.48 -3.73
C GLU A 218 18.15 -9.53 -2.53
N ILE A 219 17.06 -8.86 -2.15
CA ILE A 219 17.08 -7.86 -1.07
C ILE A 219 16.93 -8.51 0.32
N ASP A 220 17.71 -8.01 1.26
CA ASP A 220 17.60 -8.34 2.70
C ASP A 220 16.93 -7.20 3.50
N ASP A 221 17.03 -5.97 3.05
CA ASP A 221 16.42 -4.76 3.63
C ASP A 221 15.30 -4.22 2.72
N PRO A 222 14.33 -3.45 3.23
CA PRO A 222 13.35 -2.74 2.41
C PRO A 222 14.02 -1.82 1.37
N VAL A 223 13.42 -1.72 0.18
CA VAL A 223 13.92 -0.88 -0.91
C VAL A 223 12.83 -0.04 -1.53
N TRP A 224 13.20 1.13 -2.05
CA TRP A 224 12.33 1.99 -2.85
C TRP A 224 12.45 1.68 -4.33
N VAL A 225 11.32 1.59 -5.02
CA VAL A 225 11.26 1.59 -6.48
C VAL A 225 10.52 2.83 -6.94
N THR A 226 11.07 3.55 -7.92
CA THR A 226 10.55 4.81 -8.42
C THR A 226 10.26 4.78 -9.91
N ASN A 227 9.67 5.85 -10.44
CA ASN A 227 9.42 6.03 -11.87
C ASN A 227 8.46 4.98 -12.44
N LEU A 228 7.33 4.77 -11.74
CA LEU A 228 6.27 3.85 -12.15
C LEU A 228 5.18 4.62 -12.92
N PRO A 229 4.79 4.22 -14.13
CA PRO A 229 3.60 4.78 -14.78
C PRO A 229 2.35 4.56 -13.92
N ARG A 230 1.61 5.65 -13.63
CA ARG A 230 0.50 5.66 -12.68
C ARG A 230 -0.65 6.58 -13.12
N GLU A 231 -1.58 6.80 -12.23
CA GLU A 231 -2.81 7.55 -12.42
C GLU A 231 -2.56 9.06 -12.59
N PHE A 232 -3.57 9.71 -13.13
CA PHE A 232 -3.54 11.13 -13.48
C PHE A 232 -3.18 12.07 -12.31
N TYR A 233 -3.37 11.66 -11.09
CA TYR A 233 -3.08 12.48 -9.91
C TYR A 233 -1.62 12.39 -9.42
N ASP A 234 -0.82 11.48 -9.93
CA ASP A 234 0.61 11.42 -9.64
C ASP A 234 1.39 12.37 -10.56
N PHE A 235 2.45 12.98 -10.05
CA PHE A 235 3.26 13.90 -10.82
C PHE A 235 4.07 13.19 -11.92
N GLU A 236 3.92 13.68 -13.14
CA GLU A 236 4.68 13.25 -14.31
C GLU A 236 5.39 14.46 -14.93
N ASP A 237 6.69 14.38 -15.13
CA ASP A 237 7.43 15.32 -15.94
C ASP A 237 7.23 15.01 -17.42
N PHE A 238 6.41 15.78 -18.10
CA PHE A 238 6.10 15.59 -19.52
C PHE A 238 7.28 15.82 -20.48
N GLN A 239 8.37 16.40 -20.03
CA GLN A 239 9.56 16.59 -20.86
C GLN A 239 10.44 15.35 -20.88
N SER A 240 10.66 14.75 -19.71
CA SER A 240 11.47 13.54 -19.57
C SER A 240 10.64 12.24 -19.60
N GLY A 241 9.32 12.31 -19.41
CA GLY A 241 8.44 11.16 -19.23
C GLY A 241 8.61 10.44 -17.88
N LYS A 242 9.34 11.05 -16.93
CA LYS A 242 9.58 10.46 -15.62
C LYS A 242 8.48 10.80 -14.64
N TRP A 243 8.16 9.79 -13.81
CA TRP A 243 7.18 9.90 -12.72
C TRP A 243 7.89 10.12 -11.39
N ASP A 244 7.37 11.04 -10.58
CA ASP A 244 7.87 11.31 -9.22
C ASP A 244 6.98 10.58 -8.20
N ASN A 245 7.10 9.25 -8.22
CA ASN A 245 6.39 8.35 -7.34
C ASN A 245 7.32 7.24 -6.82
N TYR A 246 6.83 6.45 -5.88
CA TYR A 246 7.62 5.46 -5.18
C TYR A 246 6.78 4.36 -4.57
N ASP A 247 7.27 3.13 -4.66
CA ASP A 247 6.77 1.98 -3.91
C ASP A 247 7.85 1.50 -2.94
N LEU A 248 7.43 1.09 -1.74
CA LEU A 248 8.28 0.40 -0.78
C LEU A 248 8.08 -1.09 -0.93
N LEU A 249 9.13 -1.79 -1.31
CA LEU A 249 9.15 -3.24 -1.35
C LEU A 249 9.80 -3.78 -0.06
N LEU A 250 9.12 -4.74 0.57
CA LEU A 250 9.64 -5.49 1.71
C LEU A 250 10.21 -6.83 1.23
N PRO A 251 11.35 -7.27 1.78
CA PRO A 251 11.95 -8.56 1.43
C PRO A 251 10.93 -9.69 1.51
N GLN A 252 10.81 -10.48 0.44
CA GLN A 252 9.89 -11.62 0.27
C GLN A 252 8.40 -11.28 0.17
N TYR A 253 7.94 -10.10 0.62
CA TYR A 253 6.51 -9.73 0.69
C TYR A 253 6.05 -8.77 -0.41
N GLY A 254 6.97 -8.12 -1.12
CA GLY A 254 6.65 -7.18 -2.20
C GLY A 254 6.19 -5.81 -1.71
N GLU A 255 5.39 -5.14 -2.53
CA GLU A 255 4.91 -3.80 -2.26
C GLU A 255 4.05 -3.73 -0.99
N VAL A 256 4.48 -2.92 -0.02
CA VAL A 256 3.72 -2.62 1.21
C VAL A 256 3.17 -1.20 1.21
N LEU A 257 3.82 -0.29 0.51
CA LEU A 257 3.43 1.10 0.42
C LEU A 257 3.54 1.59 -1.01
N SER A 258 2.58 2.38 -1.43
CA SER A 258 2.61 3.10 -2.70
C SER A 258 2.35 4.59 -2.44
N GLY A 259 3.17 5.45 -3.05
CA GLY A 259 3.10 6.89 -2.86
C GLY A 259 3.64 7.70 -4.03
N ALA A 260 3.37 9.01 -4.00
CA ALA A 260 3.84 9.94 -5.02
C ALA A 260 3.86 11.38 -4.52
N ARG A 261 4.63 12.20 -5.22
CA ARG A 261 4.33 13.62 -5.36
C ARG A 261 3.09 13.77 -6.22
N ARG A 262 2.22 14.72 -5.89
CA ARG A 262 0.93 14.85 -6.55
C ARG A 262 0.93 15.93 -7.62
N GLU A 263 0.16 15.64 -8.68
CA GLU A 263 -0.15 16.64 -9.69
C GLU A 263 -1.23 17.60 -9.17
N PHE A 264 -1.05 18.87 -9.35
CA PHE A 264 -1.98 19.92 -8.90
C PHE A 264 -2.35 20.92 -10.01
N GLU A 265 -1.68 20.84 -11.15
CA GLU A 265 -1.94 21.73 -12.28
C GLU A 265 -3.11 21.23 -13.14
N PHE A 266 -4.19 22.00 -13.24
CA PHE A 266 -5.39 21.67 -13.99
C PHE A 266 -5.12 21.16 -15.40
N GLY A 267 -4.25 21.87 -16.16
CA GLY A 267 -3.92 21.49 -17.54
C GLY A 267 -3.25 20.12 -17.65
N LYS A 268 -2.36 19.79 -16.71
CA LYS A 268 -1.66 18.50 -16.69
C LYS A 268 -2.59 17.37 -16.26
N ILE A 269 -3.43 17.60 -15.22
CA ILE A 269 -4.44 16.65 -14.77
C ILE A 269 -5.38 16.30 -15.93
N ASN A 270 -5.94 17.33 -16.62
CA ASN A 270 -6.83 17.13 -17.74
C ASN A 270 -6.19 16.32 -18.87
N LYS A 271 -4.96 16.66 -19.24
CA LYS A 271 -4.23 15.97 -20.31
C LYS A 271 -3.99 14.49 -19.97
N LYS A 272 -3.67 14.17 -18.71
CA LYS A 272 -3.50 12.78 -18.27
C LYS A 272 -4.85 12.04 -18.24
N MET A 273 -5.91 12.67 -17.74
CA MET A 273 -7.26 12.08 -17.77
C MET A 273 -7.74 11.78 -19.20
N GLU A 274 -7.45 12.64 -20.17
CA GLU A 274 -7.76 12.42 -21.59
C GLU A 274 -6.95 11.27 -22.17
N ARG A 275 -5.62 11.26 -21.93
CA ARG A 275 -4.74 10.18 -22.36
C ARG A 275 -5.22 8.81 -21.83
N ASP A 276 -5.63 8.76 -20.56
CA ASP A 276 -5.92 7.53 -19.85
C ASP A 276 -7.43 7.19 -19.87
N ASN A 277 -8.23 7.95 -20.65
CA ASN A 277 -9.69 7.78 -20.79
C ASN A 277 -10.45 7.76 -19.46
N VAL A 278 -10.04 8.61 -18.50
CA VAL A 278 -10.67 8.74 -17.19
C VAL A 278 -11.91 9.61 -17.26
N ARG A 279 -13.03 9.16 -16.67
CA ARG A 279 -14.30 9.91 -16.64
C ARG A 279 -14.20 11.10 -15.71
N LYS A 280 -14.11 12.31 -16.26
CA LYS A 280 -13.90 13.57 -15.51
C LYS A 280 -15.06 13.90 -14.56
N GLU A 281 -16.27 13.46 -14.89
CA GLU A 281 -17.49 13.70 -14.09
C GLU A 281 -17.37 13.15 -12.68
N ASN A 282 -16.61 12.07 -12.50
CA ASN A 282 -16.35 11.47 -11.19
C ASN A 282 -15.41 12.31 -10.32
N TYR A 283 -14.74 13.31 -10.87
CA TYR A 283 -13.68 14.09 -10.21
C TYR A 283 -13.96 15.61 -10.24
N SER A 284 -15.21 16.01 -10.37
CA SER A 284 -15.62 17.40 -10.57
C SER A 284 -15.10 18.35 -9.48
N LEU A 285 -15.10 17.94 -8.21
CA LEU A 285 -14.57 18.77 -7.13
C LEU A 285 -13.05 18.97 -7.25
N LEU A 286 -12.30 17.88 -7.50
CA LEU A 286 -10.84 17.94 -7.67
C LEU A 286 -10.47 18.86 -8.85
N LEU A 287 -11.14 18.68 -9.99
CA LEU A 287 -10.89 19.48 -11.19
C LEU A 287 -11.21 20.96 -10.97
N ARG A 288 -12.32 21.26 -10.30
CA ARG A 288 -12.67 22.64 -9.95
C ARG A 288 -11.63 23.29 -9.05
N LEU A 289 -11.15 22.58 -8.03
CA LEU A 289 -10.11 23.09 -7.14
C LEU A 289 -8.78 23.32 -7.89
N ALA A 290 -8.43 22.45 -8.83
CA ALA A 290 -7.26 22.63 -9.67
C ALA A 290 -7.40 23.84 -10.60
N GLU A 291 -8.56 24.01 -11.26
CA GLU A 291 -8.89 25.14 -12.13
C GLU A 291 -8.86 26.48 -11.38
N GLU A 292 -9.44 26.51 -10.18
CA GLU A 292 -9.42 27.66 -9.26
C GLU A 292 -8.05 27.90 -8.60
N ARG A 293 -7.02 27.09 -8.90
CA ARG A 293 -5.69 27.09 -8.26
C ARG A 293 -5.70 26.92 -6.75
N ARG A 294 -6.70 26.21 -6.24
CA ARG A 294 -6.89 25.88 -4.83
C ARG A 294 -6.36 24.48 -4.50
N LEU A 295 -6.18 23.62 -5.47
CA LEU A 295 -5.44 22.38 -5.29
C LEU A 295 -3.95 22.72 -5.06
N LYS A 296 -3.35 22.11 -4.05
CA LYS A 296 -1.98 22.45 -3.62
C LYS A 296 -1.01 21.31 -3.92
N PRO A 297 0.27 21.64 -4.20
CA PRO A 297 1.29 20.63 -4.27
C PRO A 297 1.34 19.83 -2.94
N SER A 298 1.46 18.53 -3.05
CA SER A 298 1.58 17.63 -1.89
C SER A 298 2.31 16.37 -2.28
N ALA A 299 2.69 15.58 -1.29
CA ALA A 299 3.16 14.21 -1.46
C ALA A 299 2.63 13.36 -0.31
N GLY A 300 2.40 12.09 -0.58
CA GLY A 300 1.87 11.16 0.41
C GLY A 300 1.86 9.73 -0.10
N ALA A 301 1.36 8.84 0.73
CA ALA A 301 1.34 7.41 0.42
C ALA A 301 0.17 6.70 1.13
N GLY A 302 0.03 5.40 0.84
CA GLY A 302 -0.81 4.48 1.57
C GLY A 302 -0.01 3.24 1.96
N ILE A 303 0.05 2.94 3.25
CA ILE A 303 0.68 1.73 3.81
C ILE A 303 -0.38 0.65 3.93
N GLY A 304 -0.20 -0.49 3.28
CA GLY A 304 -1.07 -1.66 3.42
C GLY A 304 -0.82 -2.35 4.76
N ILE A 305 -1.78 -2.24 5.68
CA ILE A 305 -1.64 -2.73 7.06
C ILE A 305 -1.47 -4.25 7.09
N GLU A 306 -2.32 -4.98 6.41
CA GLU A 306 -2.26 -6.45 6.37
C GLU A 306 -0.93 -6.95 5.78
N ARG A 307 -0.41 -6.28 4.73
CA ARG A 307 0.91 -6.64 4.14
C ARG A 307 2.05 -6.35 5.11
N LEU A 308 2.02 -5.19 5.78
CA LEU A 308 3.04 -4.83 6.77
C LEU A 308 3.05 -5.85 7.94
N VAL A 309 1.88 -6.18 8.46
CA VAL A 309 1.76 -7.16 9.55
C VAL A 309 2.14 -8.57 9.08
N SER A 310 1.82 -8.95 7.83
CA SER A 310 2.28 -10.25 7.28
C SER A 310 3.80 -10.32 7.25
N TRP A 311 4.49 -9.27 6.83
CA TRP A 311 5.95 -9.22 6.85
C TRP A 311 6.52 -9.33 8.27
N ILE A 312 5.95 -8.61 9.23
CA ILE A 312 6.36 -8.64 10.63
C ILE A 312 6.18 -10.03 11.23
N THR A 313 5.02 -10.65 11.02
CA THR A 313 4.60 -11.90 11.65
C THR A 313 5.01 -13.17 10.90
N GLY A 314 5.51 -13.04 9.67
CA GLY A 314 5.83 -14.18 8.81
C GLY A 314 4.60 -14.89 8.24
N ALA A 315 3.42 -14.26 8.29
CA ALA A 315 2.20 -14.82 7.70
C ALA A 315 2.37 -14.98 6.19
N LYS A 316 2.07 -16.17 5.67
CA LYS A 316 2.24 -16.48 4.24
C LYS A 316 1.12 -15.88 3.39
N HIS A 317 -0.05 -15.70 3.97
CA HIS A 317 -1.21 -15.11 3.32
C HIS A 317 -1.74 -13.95 4.17
N ILE A 318 -2.01 -12.78 3.55
CA ILE A 318 -2.52 -11.61 4.28
C ILE A 318 -3.85 -11.88 4.99
N GLY A 319 -4.65 -12.84 4.53
CA GLY A 319 -5.86 -13.29 5.22
C GLY A 319 -5.60 -13.92 6.59
N GLU A 320 -4.36 -14.35 6.89
CA GLU A 320 -4.00 -14.79 8.23
C GLU A 320 -4.00 -13.62 9.23
N THR A 321 -3.75 -12.40 8.76
CA THR A 321 -3.76 -11.19 9.59
C THR A 321 -5.17 -10.63 9.82
N GLN A 322 -6.16 -11.07 9.05
CA GLN A 322 -7.56 -10.67 9.20
C GLN A 322 -8.31 -11.70 10.06
N LEU A 323 -9.07 -11.25 11.06
CA LEU A 323 -9.94 -12.14 11.84
C LEU A 323 -11.01 -12.78 10.95
N PHE A 324 -11.56 -12.01 10.03
CA PHE A 324 -12.50 -12.43 9.00
C PHE A 324 -11.84 -12.25 7.63
N PRO A 325 -11.19 -13.30 7.09
CA PRO A 325 -10.43 -13.17 5.84
C PRO A 325 -11.30 -12.75 4.67
N LYS A 326 -10.84 -11.79 3.89
CA LYS A 326 -11.50 -11.25 2.71
C LYS A 326 -10.74 -11.64 1.43
N ILE A 327 -10.75 -12.92 1.13
CA ILE A 327 -9.92 -13.53 0.08
C ILE A 327 -10.66 -13.52 -1.26
N PRO A 328 -10.02 -13.08 -2.37
CA PRO A 328 -10.61 -13.15 -3.70
C PRO A 328 -11.08 -14.57 -4.04
N GLY A 329 -12.28 -14.69 -4.59
CA GLY A 329 -12.88 -15.98 -4.98
C GLY A 329 -13.57 -16.76 -3.85
N VAL A 330 -13.46 -16.30 -2.60
CA VAL A 330 -14.09 -16.98 -1.45
C VAL A 330 -14.88 -15.98 -0.60
N ILE A 331 -16.08 -16.36 -0.22
CA ILE A 331 -16.86 -15.68 0.82
C ILE A 331 -16.94 -16.62 2.00
N TYR A 332 -16.30 -16.25 3.10
CA TYR A 332 -16.44 -16.97 4.37
C TYR A 332 -17.74 -16.56 5.08
N ASP A 333 -18.33 -17.46 5.84
CA ASP A 333 -19.48 -17.15 6.69
C ASP A 333 -19.08 -16.14 7.79
N LEU A 334 -19.81 -15.02 7.87
CA LEU A 334 -19.64 -13.76 8.58
C LEU A 334 -19.03 -12.63 7.76
#